data_699e1cfcbea9034d7ba2144c46ed6f73
#
_entry.id   699e1cfcbea9034d7ba2144c46ed6f73
#
_cell.length_a   1.000
_cell.length_b   1.000
_cell.length_c   1.000
_cell.angle_alpha   90.00
_cell.angle_beta   90.00
_cell.angle_gamma   90.00
#
_symmetry.space_group_name_H-M   'P 1'
#
loop_
_entity.id
_entity.type
_entity.pdbx_description
1 polymer ?
#
loop_
_entity_poly.entity_id
_entity_poly.type
_entity_poly.pdbx_seq_one_letter_code
_entity_poly.pdbx_strand_id
1 'polypeptide(L)'
;GELTKMENIGYYNGKFDLIEKMTVPMNDRAMYFGDGVYDATYSVNRTIFALEDHLDRFYNSCRLLEIPAPMPREELKKTLYECVNKVDDPNQFVYWEATRGTGIRNHVFPDTPSNLLIYTRPCPMKDLSLRYKLATMEDKRFYYCNVKTLNLIPSVLASQRALEKGCDETVFHRGDLVTECAHSNVSIIKDGKFITHQLDCLVLPGITRKHLIE
;
A
#
# COMPACT_ATOMS: atom_id res chain seq x y z
N GLY A 1 3.31 32.65 8.59
CA GLY A 1 4.57 31.99 8.88
C GLY A 1 4.85 30.97 7.80
N GLU A 2 6.03 31.01 7.19
CA GLU A 2 6.48 29.96 6.28
C GLU A 2 6.51 28.63 7.08
N LEU A 3 5.78 27.63 6.59
CA LEU A 3 5.86 26.28 7.11
C LEU A 3 7.29 25.79 6.92
N THR A 4 8.01 25.54 7.99
CA THR A 4 9.34 24.90 7.93
C THR A 4 9.17 23.56 7.26
N LYS A 5 9.70 23.42 6.04
CA LYS A 5 9.62 22.17 5.27
C LYS A 5 10.55 21.13 5.90
N MET A 6 10.13 19.88 5.82
CA MET A 6 10.78 18.75 6.47
C MET A 6 11.35 17.77 5.42
N GLU A 7 12.33 16.97 5.80
CA GLU A 7 12.90 15.94 4.92
C GLU A 7 11.90 14.81 4.62
N ASN A 8 11.07 14.51 5.57
CA ASN A 8 9.97 13.55 5.47
C ASN A 8 8.89 13.93 6.50
N ILE A 9 7.75 13.29 6.46
CA ILE A 9 6.68 13.51 7.43
C ILE A 9 5.99 12.20 7.80
N GLY A 10 5.80 11.98 9.10
CA GLY A 10 4.88 11.00 9.66
C GLY A 10 3.69 11.70 10.29
N TYR A 11 2.54 11.06 10.18
CA TYR A 11 1.29 11.45 10.83
C TYR A 11 0.72 10.25 11.56
N TYR A 12 0.25 10.45 12.77
CA TYR A 12 -0.49 9.44 13.52
C TYR A 12 -1.59 10.10 14.35
N ASN A 13 -2.85 9.82 14.01
CA ASN A 13 -4.05 10.29 14.71
C ASN A 13 -4.00 11.79 15.09
N GLY A 14 -3.67 12.67 14.13
CA GLY A 14 -3.64 14.11 14.33
C GLY A 14 -2.27 14.71 14.73
N LYS A 15 -1.27 13.87 14.96
CA LYS A 15 0.10 14.34 15.30
C LYS A 15 0.99 14.22 14.08
N PHE A 16 1.83 15.25 13.86
CA PHE A 16 2.83 15.29 12.79
C PHE A 16 4.22 15.41 13.40
N ASP A 17 5.18 14.66 12.87
CA ASP A 17 6.62 14.82 13.13
C ASP A 17 7.40 14.12 12.01
N LEU A 18 8.73 14.11 12.09
CA LEU A 18 9.57 13.26 11.25
C LEU A 18 9.22 11.78 11.47
N ILE A 19 9.28 10.96 10.42
CA ILE A 19 8.93 9.53 10.50
C ILE A 19 9.66 8.84 11.66
N GLU A 20 10.96 9.10 11.81
CA GLU A 20 11.82 8.49 12.83
C GLU A 20 11.53 8.96 14.28
N LYS A 21 10.75 10.02 14.43
CA LYS A 21 10.30 10.52 15.75
C LYS A 21 8.87 10.08 16.08
N MET A 22 8.16 9.52 15.11
CA MET A 22 6.79 9.05 15.36
C MET A 22 6.80 7.75 16.17
N THR A 23 5.82 7.61 17.02
CA THR A 23 5.58 6.41 17.83
C THR A 23 4.15 5.96 17.69
N VAL A 24 3.94 4.65 17.70
CA VAL A 24 2.61 4.03 17.72
C VAL A 24 2.43 3.23 19.01
N PRO A 25 1.22 3.09 19.54
CA PRO A 25 0.98 2.29 20.73
C PRO A 25 1.45 0.84 20.53
N MET A 26 2.17 0.30 21.51
CA MET A 26 2.69 -1.06 21.47
C MET A 26 1.58 -2.12 21.38
N ASN A 27 0.38 -1.80 21.84
CA ASN A 27 -0.82 -2.63 21.81
C ASN A 27 -1.78 -2.27 20.65
N ASP A 28 -1.29 -1.61 19.59
CA ASP A 28 -2.03 -1.50 18.34
C ASP A 28 -2.21 -2.91 17.75
N ARG A 29 -3.38 -3.21 17.22
CA ARG A 29 -3.69 -4.53 16.68
C ARG A 29 -2.89 -4.91 15.45
N ALA A 30 -2.33 -3.93 14.72
CA ALA A 30 -1.37 -4.19 13.65
C ALA A 30 -0.12 -4.91 14.18
N MET A 31 0.33 -4.58 15.40
CA MET A 31 1.50 -5.21 16.03
C MET A 31 1.26 -6.68 16.42
N TYR A 32 0.01 -7.04 16.76
CA TYR A 32 -0.35 -8.40 17.14
C TYR A 32 -0.70 -9.30 15.95
N PHE A 33 -1.45 -8.76 14.98
CA PHE A 33 -2.15 -9.54 13.98
C PHE A 33 -1.94 -9.06 12.55
N GLY A 34 -1.27 -7.93 12.34
CA GLY A 34 -1.35 -7.23 11.05
C GLY A 34 -2.79 -6.81 10.73
N ASP A 35 -3.59 -6.49 11.76
CA ASP A 35 -5.02 -6.18 11.66
C ASP A 35 -5.23 -4.77 11.15
N GLY A 36 -5.03 -4.60 9.87
CA GLY A 36 -5.10 -3.33 9.19
C GLY A 36 -5.03 -3.45 7.68
N VAL A 37 -5.29 -2.34 7.03
CA VAL A 37 -5.23 -2.15 5.58
C VAL A 37 -4.41 -0.91 5.28
N TYR A 38 -3.82 -0.86 4.08
CA TYR A 38 -3.05 0.30 3.66
C TYR A 38 -3.34 0.65 2.21
N ASP A 39 -2.91 1.83 1.80
CA ASP A 39 -2.76 2.18 0.39
C ASP A 39 -1.50 3.01 0.19
N ALA A 40 -1.01 3.06 -1.03
CA ALA A 40 0.19 3.80 -1.37
C ALA A 40 0.19 4.23 -2.83
N THR A 41 0.72 5.42 -3.07
CA THR A 41 0.92 5.99 -4.41
C THR A 41 2.12 6.94 -4.39
N TYR A 42 2.28 7.67 -5.48
CA TYR A 42 3.32 8.70 -5.60
C TYR A 42 2.67 10.07 -5.77
N SER A 43 3.36 11.12 -5.33
CA SER A 43 3.08 12.46 -5.80
C SER A 43 4.17 12.89 -6.79
N VAL A 44 3.76 13.59 -7.83
CA VAL A 44 4.63 14.21 -8.82
C VAL A 44 4.26 15.69 -8.87
N ASN A 45 5.25 16.55 -8.68
CA ASN A 45 5.01 17.99 -8.57
C ASN A 45 3.90 18.31 -7.55
N ARG A 46 3.91 17.61 -6.40
CA ARG A 46 2.92 17.72 -5.31
C ARG A 46 1.49 17.28 -5.69
N THR A 47 1.27 16.72 -6.86
CA THR A 47 -0.01 16.12 -7.25
C THR A 47 0.02 14.63 -6.94
N ILE A 48 -0.86 14.17 -6.09
CA ILE A 48 -0.97 12.75 -5.73
C ILE A 48 -1.60 11.99 -6.90
N PHE A 49 -0.89 11.00 -7.43
CA PHE A 49 -1.33 10.22 -8.59
C PHE A 49 -2.56 9.38 -8.27
N ALA A 50 -3.59 9.49 -9.12
CA ALA A 50 -4.84 8.71 -9.08
C ALA A 50 -5.46 8.63 -7.67
N LEU A 51 -5.43 9.73 -6.91
CA LEU A 51 -5.82 9.75 -5.50
C LEU A 51 -7.23 9.21 -5.27
N GLU A 52 -8.20 9.56 -6.12
CA GLU A 52 -9.59 9.11 -5.96
C GLU A 52 -9.69 7.57 -6.07
N ASP A 53 -9.03 6.95 -7.05
CA ASP A 53 -9.01 5.49 -7.19
C ASP A 53 -8.33 4.80 -5.99
N HIS A 54 -7.24 5.38 -5.48
CA HIS A 54 -6.56 4.88 -4.29
C HIS A 54 -7.42 5.00 -3.04
N LEU A 55 -8.15 6.11 -2.87
CA LEU A 55 -9.10 6.28 -1.78
C LEU A 55 -10.26 5.28 -1.88
N ASP A 56 -10.82 5.07 -3.09
CA ASP A 56 -11.87 4.06 -3.31
C ASP A 56 -11.39 2.68 -2.87
N ARG A 57 -10.19 2.28 -3.26
CA ARG A 57 -9.62 0.98 -2.88
C ARG A 57 -9.35 0.89 -1.37
N PHE A 58 -8.82 1.94 -0.76
CA PHE A 58 -8.56 1.99 0.67
C PHE A 58 -9.83 1.82 1.50
N TYR A 59 -10.87 2.60 1.22
CA TYR A 59 -12.14 2.49 1.95
C TYR A 59 -12.85 1.17 1.66
N ASN A 60 -12.73 0.63 0.44
CA ASN A 60 -13.23 -0.71 0.14
C ASN A 60 -12.47 -1.79 0.92
N SER A 61 -11.14 -1.68 1.07
CA SER A 61 -10.36 -2.59 1.90
C SER A 61 -10.79 -2.53 3.38
N CYS A 62 -11.01 -1.32 3.92
CA CYS A 62 -11.58 -1.14 5.26
C CYS A 62 -12.92 -1.88 5.38
N ARG A 63 -13.82 -1.66 4.44
CA ARG A 63 -15.16 -2.28 4.43
C ARG A 63 -15.10 -3.80 4.37
N LEU A 64 -14.23 -4.37 3.51
CA LEU A 64 -14.09 -5.82 3.35
C LEU A 64 -13.57 -6.52 4.61
N LEU A 65 -12.75 -5.84 5.43
CA LEU A 65 -12.28 -6.34 6.72
C LEU A 65 -13.08 -5.81 7.91
N GLU A 66 -14.16 -5.09 7.67
CA GLU A 66 -14.99 -4.49 8.74
C GLU A 66 -14.15 -3.61 9.70
N ILE A 67 -13.12 -2.93 9.17
CA ILE A 67 -12.35 -1.93 9.89
C ILE A 67 -13.12 -0.60 9.79
N PRO A 68 -13.49 0.04 10.89
CA PRO A 68 -14.12 1.37 10.85
C PRO A 68 -13.23 2.36 10.07
N ALA A 69 -13.82 3.16 9.21
CA ALA A 69 -13.09 4.20 8.50
C ALA A 69 -12.41 5.14 9.50
N PRO A 70 -11.09 5.41 9.39
CA PRO A 70 -10.38 6.21 10.39
C PRO A 70 -10.78 7.68 10.40
N MET A 71 -11.29 8.17 9.25
CA MET A 71 -11.83 9.52 9.09
C MET A 71 -12.68 9.60 7.81
N PRO A 72 -13.50 10.65 7.61
CA PRO A 72 -14.21 10.89 6.36
C PRO A 72 -13.25 11.06 5.17
N ARG A 73 -13.66 10.60 3.98
CA ARG A 73 -12.86 10.62 2.75
C ARG A 73 -12.24 11.99 2.43
N GLU A 74 -13.04 13.06 2.48
CA GLU A 74 -12.57 14.40 2.15
C GLU A 74 -11.56 14.95 3.18
N GLU A 75 -11.67 14.52 4.41
CA GLU A 75 -10.71 14.85 5.46
C GLU A 75 -9.40 14.10 5.24
N LEU A 76 -9.43 12.81 4.92
CA LEU A 76 -8.24 12.03 4.57
C LEU A 76 -7.53 12.64 3.36
N LYS A 77 -8.26 13.01 2.32
CA LYS A 77 -7.72 13.68 1.14
C LYS A 77 -6.97 14.97 1.51
N LYS A 78 -7.56 15.82 2.35
CA LYS A 78 -6.92 17.05 2.84
C LYS A 78 -5.65 16.73 3.64
N THR A 79 -5.71 15.76 4.54
CA THR A 79 -4.59 15.35 5.40
C THR A 79 -3.43 14.80 4.56
N LEU A 80 -3.70 14.00 3.53
CA LEU A 80 -2.68 13.51 2.60
C LEU A 80 -1.97 14.66 1.88
N TYR A 81 -2.72 15.65 1.37
CA TYR A 81 -2.12 16.84 0.76
C TYR A 81 -1.38 17.71 1.77
N GLU A 82 -1.85 17.79 3.01
CA GLU A 82 -1.11 18.47 4.07
C GLU A 82 0.25 17.80 4.31
N CYS A 83 0.29 16.47 4.39
CA CYS A 83 1.55 15.72 4.51
C CYS A 83 2.49 16.01 3.33
N VAL A 84 2.01 15.90 2.08
CA VAL A 84 2.80 16.16 0.87
C VAL A 84 3.35 17.60 0.86
N ASN A 85 2.57 18.58 1.34
CA ASN A 85 2.99 19.98 1.35
C ASN A 85 4.02 20.31 2.45
N LYS A 86 4.12 19.49 3.49
CA LYS A 86 5.12 19.66 4.58
C LYS A 86 6.53 19.18 4.18
N VAL A 87 6.66 18.31 3.18
CA VAL A 87 7.95 17.78 2.73
C VAL A 87 8.59 18.68 1.67
N ASP A 88 9.91 18.85 1.74
CA ASP A 88 10.66 19.74 0.85
C ASP A 88 10.97 19.14 -0.54
N ASP A 89 10.39 18.05 -0.93
CA ASP A 89 10.54 17.47 -2.26
C ASP A 89 9.16 17.42 -2.96
N PRO A 90 9.04 17.85 -4.22
CA PRO A 90 7.77 17.79 -4.95
C PRO A 90 7.37 16.37 -5.35
N ASN A 91 8.32 15.44 -5.41
CA ASN A 91 8.12 14.06 -5.83
C ASN A 91 8.28 13.14 -4.62
N GLN A 92 7.22 12.50 -4.20
CA GLN A 92 7.19 11.75 -2.95
C GLN A 92 6.50 10.40 -3.11
N PHE A 93 6.90 9.46 -2.28
CA PHE A 93 6.10 8.28 -1.96
C PHE A 93 5.11 8.68 -0.88
N VAL A 94 3.84 8.33 -1.10
CA VAL A 94 2.72 8.63 -0.19
C VAL A 94 2.10 7.33 0.26
N TYR A 95 2.12 7.07 1.57
CA TYR A 95 1.61 5.85 2.20
C TYR A 95 0.65 6.19 3.31
N TRP A 96 -0.42 5.45 3.44
CA TRP A 96 -1.33 5.51 4.59
C TRP A 96 -1.91 4.15 4.93
N GLU A 97 -2.19 3.95 6.21
CA GLU A 97 -2.81 2.73 6.70
C GLU A 97 -3.82 3.02 7.81
N ALA A 98 -4.82 2.16 7.90
CA ALA A 98 -5.74 2.11 9.02
C ALA A 98 -5.59 0.76 9.73
N THR A 99 -5.43 0.81 11.05
CA THR A 99 -5.51 -0.39 11.90
C THR A 99 -6.87 -0.48 12.56
N ARG A 100 -7.29 -1.67 12.99
CA ARG A 100 -8.56 -1.83 13.73
C ARG A 100 -8.53 -1.17 15.11
N GLY A 101 -7.44 -0.53 15.49
CA GLY A 101 -7.33 0.21 16.74
C GLY A 101 -6.41 -0.47 17.76
N THR A 102 -6.49 0.03 18.97
CA THR A 102 -5.61 -0.30 20.09
C THR A 102 -6.39 -1.03 21.17
N GLY A 103 -5.84 -2.10 21.72
CA GLY A 103 -6.53 -2.84 22.78
C GLY A 103 -5.74 -4.04 23.30
N ILE A 104 -6.34 -4.79 24.24
CA ILE A 104 -5.79 -6.04 24.73
C ILE A 104 -5.75 -7.06 23.58
N ARG A 105 -4.72 -7.89 23.54
CA ARG A 105 -4.57 -8.94 22.53
C ARG A 105 -5.70 -9.96 22.63
N ASN A 106 -6.73 -9.79 21.83
CA ASN A 106 -7.86 -10.69 21.66
C ASN A 106 -8.24 -10.74 20.18
N HIS A 107 -8.63 -11.93 19.66
CA HIS A 107 -9.04 -12.08 18.26
C HIS A 107 -10.38 -11.40 17.94
N VAL A 108 -11.26 -11.27 18.92
CA VAL A 108 -12.54 -10.55 18.78
C VAL A 108 -12.27 -9.06 18.55
N PHE A 109 -13.11 -8.42 17.76
CA PHE A 109 -13.00 -6.98 17.48
C PHE A 109 -13.08 -6.16 18.78
N PRO A 110 -12.20 -5.18 18.95
CA PRO A 110 -12.26 -4.29 20.10
C PRO A 110 -13.36 -3.24 19.89
N ASP A 111 -13.88 -2.71 20.97
CA ASP A 111 -14.73 -1.52 20.97
C ASP A 111 -13.86 -0.25 21.07
N THR A 112 -13.10 0.00 20.02
CA THR A 112 -12.16 1.14 19.95
C THR A 112 -12.16 1.72 18.53
N PRO A 113 -11.87 3.03 18.37
CA PRO A 113 -11.72 3.62 17.05
C PRO A 113 -10.50 3.07 16.31
N SER A 114 -10.54 3.11 15.00
CA SER A 114 -9.40 2.80 14.13
C SER A 114 -8.29 3.84 14.34
N ASN A 115 -7.04 3.41 14.14
CA ASN A 115 -5.90 4.32 14.08
C ASN A 115 -5.53 4.60 12.62
N LEU A 116 -5.12 5.83 12.35
CA LEU A 116 -4.61 6.26 11.04
C LEU A 116 -3.14 6.65 11.14
N LEU A 117 -2.32 6.01 10.33
CA LEU A 117 -0.93 6.37 10.11
C LEU A 117 -0.76 6.83 8.66
N ILE A 118 -0.03 7.90 8.46
CA ILE A 118 0.40 8.37 7.12
C ILE A 118 1.88 8.66 7.20
N TYR A 119 2.61 8.38 6.11
CA TYR A 119 3.92 8.99 5.93
C TYR A 119 4.15 9.36 4.47
N THR A 120 4.92 10.42 4.28
CA THR A 120 5.44 10.80 2.97
C THR A 120 6.94 11.09 3.07
N ARG A 121 7.66 10.74 2.02
CA ARG A 121 9.10 10.95 1.91
C ARG A 121 9.49 11.18 0.47
N PRO A 122 10.61 11.86 0.21
CA PRO A 122 11.14 12.00 -1.14
C PRO A 122 11.24 10.66 -1.85
N CYS A 123 10.83 10.62 -3.10
CA CYS A 123 10.94 9.45 -3.95
C CYS A 123 11.09 9.90 -5.40
N PRO A 124 12.27 9.74 -6.01
CA PRO A 124 12.47 10.10 -7.41
C PRO A 124 11.57 9.24 -8.30
N MET A 125 11.12 9.82 -9.40
CA MET A 125 10.38 9.07 -10.41
C MET A 125 11.21 7.91 -10.96
N LYS A 126 10.57 6.76 -11.07
CA LYS A 126 11.22 5.58 -11.67
C LYS A 126 11.39 5.79 -13.18
N ASP A 127 12.53 5.38 -13.70
CA ASP A 127 12.75 5.28 -15.14
C ASP A 127 11.93 4.12 -15.70
N LEU A 128 10.93 4.44 -16.51
CA LEU A 128 10.02 3.45 -17.12
C LEU A 128 10.68 2.65 -18.26
N SER A 129 11.88 3.04 -18.71
CA SER A 129 12.64 2.28 -19.72
C SER A 129 13.41 1.08 -19.13
N LEU A 130 13.54 1.00 -17.81
CA LEU A 130 14.25 -0.08 -17.14
C LEU A 130 13.58 -1.42 -17.40
N ARG A 131 14.40 -2.41 -17.69
CA ARG A 131 13.97 -3.81 -17.82
C ARG A 131 14.23 -4.53 -16.52
N TYR A 132 13.23 -5.23 -16.02
CA TYR A 132 13.28 -6.00 -14.80
C TYR A 132 13.54 -7.47 -15.10
N LYS A 133 14.42 -8.08 -14.33
CA LYS A 133 14.62 -9.53 -14.30
C LYS A 133 13.67 -10.13 -13.28
N LEU A 134 12.87 -11.09 -13.69
CA LEU A 134 11.82 -11.68 -12.87
C LEU A 134 12.21 -13.11 -12.44
N ALA A 135 11.93 -13.45 -11.17
CA ALA A 135 11.92 -14.82 -10.68
C ALA A 135 10.47 -15.32 -10.62
N THR A 136 10.26 -16.62 -10.66
CA THR A 136 8.97 -17.23 -10.41
C THR A 136 8.97 -17.97 -9.08
N MET A 137 7.81 -17.98 -8.40
CA MET A 137 7.64 -18.67 -7.12
C MET A 137 6.20 -19.13 -6.94
N GLU A 138 6.02 -20.27 -6.26
CA GLU A 138 4.70 -20.73 -5.85
C GLU A 138 4.03 -19.70 -4.94
N ASP A 139 2.78 -19.33 -5.25
CA ASP A 139 1.98 -18.40 -4.48
C ASP A 139 1.42 -19.06 -3.21
N LYS A 140 2.04 -18.76 -2.07
CA LYS A 140 1.62 -19.24 -0.74
C LYS A 140 0.84 -18.20 0.06
N ARG A 141 0.39 -17.12 -0.60
CA ARG A 141 -0.45 -16.12 0.05
C ARG A 141 -1.85 -16.70 0.32
N PHE A 142 -2.57 -16.08 1.25
CA PHE A 142 -3.95 -16.46 1.58
C PHE A 142 -4.96 -16.00 0.49
N TYR A 143 -6.26 -16.25 0.70
CA TYR A 143 -7.32 -15.93 -0.26
C TYR A 143 -7.98 -14.56 -0.04
N TYR A 144 -7.24 -13.60 0.48
CA TYR A 144 -7.64 -12.19 0.66
C TYR A 144 -6.71 -11.24 -0.09
N CYS A 145 -6.12 -11.69 -1.22
CA CYS A 145 -5.18 -10.86 -1.98
C CYS A 145 -5.86 -9.65 -2.65
N ASN A 146 -7.19 -9.71 -2.83
CA ASN A 146 -8.01 -8.59 -3.30
C ASN A 146 -8.17 -7.46 -2.27
N VAL A 147 -7.80 -7.69 -1.01
CA VAL A 147 -7.77 -6.69 0.06
C VAL A 147 -6.34 -6.25 0.30
N LYS A 148 -6.11 -4.95 0.36
CA LYS A 148 -4.75 -4.41 0.59
C LYS A 148 -4.40 -4.43 2.08
N THR A 149 -4.16 -5.64 2.62
CA THR A 149 -3.90 -5.90 4.04
C THR A 149 -2.45 -5.66 4.42
N LEU A 150 -2.17 -5.52 5.73
CA LEU A 150 -0.82 -5.47 6.30
C LEU A 150 -0.13 -6.86 6.36
N ASN A 151 -0.79 -7.93 5.94
CA ASN A 151 -0.30 -9.32 6.03
C ASN A 151 0.56 -9.67 4.81
N LEU A 152 1.80 -9.21 4.77
CA LEU A 152 2.68 -9.24 3.59
C LEU A 152 3.86 -10.22 3.70
N ILE A 153 3.90 -11.10 4.70
CA ILE A 153 5.03 -12.00 4.92
C ILE A 153 5.41 -12.84 3.69
N PRO A 154 4.47 -13.47 2.96
CA PRO A 154 4.84 -14.22 1.75
C PRO A 154 5.46 -13.35 0.66
N SER A 155 4.96 -12.12 0.49
CA SER A 155 5.50 -11.14 -0.47
C SER A 155 6.89 -10.64 -0.07
N VAL A 156 7.12 -10.38 1.22
CA VAL A 156 8.44 -9.98 1.76
C VAL A 156 9.47 -11.09 1.52
N LEU A 157 9.13 -12.35 1.83
CA LEU A 157 10.01 -13.49 1.58
C LEU A 157 10.29 -13.67 0.09
N ALA A 158 9.28 -13.51 -0.77
CA ALA A 158 9.43 -13.64 -2.22
C ALA A 158 10.36 -12.56 -2.79
N SER A 159 10.21 -11.31 -2.34
CA SER A 159 11.10 -10.21 -2.74
C SER A 159 12.54 -10.47 -2.32
N GLN A 160 12.76 -10.98 -1.10
CA GLN A 160 14.10 -11.35 -0.63
C GLN A 160 14.71 -12.47 -1.49
N ARG A 161 13.94 -13.51 -1.82
CA ARG A 161 14.41 -14.61 -2.68
C ARG A 161 14.70 -14.18 -4.13
N ALA A 162 13.94 -13.21 -4.66
CA ALA A 162 14.25 -12.61 -5.95
C ALA A 162 15.59 -11.89 -5.91
N LEU A 163 15.84 -11.05 -4.90
CA LEU A 163 17.09 -10.35 -4.70
C LEU A 163 18.30 -11.30 -4.63
N GLU A 164 18.19 -12.38 -3.83
CA GLU A 164 19.24 -13.40 -3.69
C GLU A 164 19.57 -14.10 -5.02
N LYS A 165 18.61 -14.17 -5.95
CA LYS A 165 18.79 -14.70 -7.31
C LYS A 165 19.23 -13.64 -8.33
N GLY A 166 19.50 -12.41 -7.90
CA GLY A 166 19.82 -11.29 -8.78
C GLY A 166 18.65 -10.92 -9.69
N CYS A 167 17.43 -11.04 -9.20
CA CYS A 167 16.18 -10.63 -9.84
C CYS A 167 15.58 -9.43 -9.13
N ASP A 168 14.78 -8.65 -9.86
CA ASP A 168 14.19 -7.40 -9.38
C ASP A 168 12.81 -7.60 -8.76
N GLU A 169 12.08 -8.66 -9.16
CA GLU A 169 10.72 -8.94 -8.71
C GLU A 169 10.40 -10.45 -8.83
N THR A 170 9.39 -10.90 -8.09
CA THR A 170 8.85 -12.26 -8.15
C THR A 170 7.48 -12.28 -8.78
N VAL A 171 7.27 -13.16 -9.76
CA VAL A 171 5.96 -13.53 -10.31
C VAL A 171 5.45 -14.76 -9.56
N PHE A 172 4.28 -14.65 -8.96
CA PHE A 172 3.61 -15.75 -8.27
C PHE A 172 2.77 -16.60 -9.21
N HIS A 173 2.74 -17.90 -8.95
CA HIS A 173 1.87 -18.86 -9.63
C HIS A 173 1.30 -19.91 -8.68
N ARG A 174 0.11 -20.41 -8.98
CA ARG A 174 -0.54 -21.57 -8.32
C ARG A 174 -0.74 -22.65 -9.37
N GLY A 175 0.12 -23.69 -9.34
CA GLY A 175 0.22 -24.62 -10.45
C GLY A 175 0.57 -23.84 -11.73
N ASP A 176 -0.24 -24.02 -12.78
CA ASP A 176 -0.05 -23.36 -14.08
C ASP A 176 -0.68 -21.96 -14.19
N LEU A 177 -1.34 -21.49 -13.14
CA LEU A 177 -2.01 -20.20 -13.10
C LEU A 177 -1.10 -19.12 -12.53
N VAL A 178 -0.68 -18.16 -13.33
CA VAL A 178 0.01 -16.95 -12.87
C VAL A 178 -1.01 -16.02 -12.21
N THR A 179 -0.69 -15.54 -11.01
CA THR A 179 -1.55 -14.59 -10.26
C THR A 179 -1.08 -13.16 -10.43
N GLU A 180 -0.11 -12.73 -9.66
CA GLU A 180 0.50 -11.39 -9.73
C GLU A 180 1.95 -11.43 -9.23
N CYS A 181 2.59 -10.29 -9.07
CA CYS A 181 3.92 -10.21 -8.48
C CYS A 181 3.88 -10.01 -6.97
N ALA A 182 5.04 -10.02 -6.32
CA ALA A 182 5.14 -9.85 -4.87
C ALA A 182 4.55 -8.52 -4.36
N HIS A 183 4.68 -7.44 -5.15
CA HIS A 183 4.12 -6.13 -4.81
C HIS A 183 3.53 -5.37 -6.01
N SER A 184 3.24 -6.05 -7.13
CA SER A 184 2.64 -5.47 -8.34
C SER A 184 1.79 -6.50 -9.09
N ASN A 185 0.96 -6.04 -10.03
CA ASN A 185 0.30 -6.95 -10.96
C ASN A 185 1.26 -7.30 -12.11
N VAL A 186 0.99 -8.38 -12.81
CA VAL A 186 1.70 -8.80 -14.01
C VAL A 186 0.74 -8.93 -15.18
N SER A 187 1.22 -8.57 -16.35
CA SER A 187 0.51 -8.71 -17.62
C SER A 187 1.47 -9.07 -18.74
N ILE A 188 0.96 -9.64 -19.80
CA ILE A 188 1.70 -9.92 -21.02
C ILE A 188 0.96 -9.33 -22.22
N ILE A 189 1.71 -9.02 -23.27
CA ILE A 189 1.14 -8.73 -24.59
C ILE A 189 1.41 -9.95 -25.46
N LYS A 190 0.35 -10.57 -25.95
CA LYS A 190 0.43 -11.73 -26.85
C LYS A 190 -0.56 -11.54 -27.99
N ASP A 191 -0.09 -11.66 -29.22
CA ASP A 191 -0.87 -11.51 -30.44
C ASP A 191 -1.69 -10.19 -30.46
N GLY A 192 -1.06 -9.09 -30.00
CA GLY A 192 -1.67 -7.77 -29.91
C GLY A 192 -2.72 -7.60 -28.80
N LYS A 193 -2.85 -8.58 -27.89
CA LYS A 193 -3.79 -8.56 -26.78
C LYS A 193 -3.06 -8.36 -25.45
N PHE A 194 -3.60 -7.49 -24.61
CA PHE A 194 -3.19 -7.34 -23.22
C PHE A 194 -3.86 -8.44 -22.38
N ILE A 195 -3.05 -9.28 -21.75
CA ILE A 195 -3.51 -10.44 -20.95
C ILE A 195 -3.00 -10.28 -19.53
N THR A 196 -3.91 -10.34 -18.56
CA THR A 196 -3.60 -10.31 -17.14
C THR A 196 -4.60 -11.18 -16.37
N HIS A 197 -4.27 -11.55 -15.14
CA HIS A 197 -5.19 -12.32 -14.30
C HIS A 197 -6.48 -11.54 -14.06
N GLN A 198 -7.63 -12.23 -14.08
CA GLN A 198 -8.93 -11.64 -13.75
C GLN A 198 -8.95 -11.15 -12.28
N LEU A 199 -9.83 -10.20 -11.97
CA LEU A 199 -10.00 -9.76 -10.58
C LEU A 199 -10.78 -10.83 -9.79
N ASP A 200 -10.11 -11.40 -8.79
CA ASP A 200 -10.65 -12.37 -7.85
C ASP A 200 -9.91 -12.25 -6.50
N CYS A 201 -10.07 -13.24 -5.61
CA CYS A 201 -9.42 -13.24 -4.29
C CYS A 201 -7.90 -13.50 -4.33
N LEU A 202 -7.31 -13.75 -5.51
CA LEU A 202 -5.89 -14.09 -5.67
C LEU A 202 -5.02 -12.90 -6.10
N VAL A 203 -5.63 -11.80 -6.54
CA VAL A 203 -4.90 -10.62 -7.02
C VAL A 203 -5.48 -9.32 -6.46
N LEU A 204 -4.60 -8.35 -6.26
CA LEU A 204 -5.02 -7.01 -5.89
C LEU A 204 -5.58 -6.26 -7.11
N PRO A 205 -6.71 -5.54 -7.00
CA PRO A 205 -7.17 -4.64 -8.04
C PRO A 205 -6.24 -3.41 -8.12
N GLY A 206 -5.13 -3.56 -8.86
CA GLY A 206 -4.11 -2.53 -9.01
C GLY A 206 -4.65 -1.30 -9.74
N ILE A 207 -4.30 -0.10 -9.27
CA ILE A 207 -4.75 1.15 -9.89
C ILE A 207 -4.09 1.32 -11.27
N THR A 208 -2.78 1.08 -11.37
CA THR A 208 -2.10 1.08 -12.69
C THR A 208 -2.69 0.03 -13.63
N ARG A 209 -3.00 -1.19 -13.14
CA ARG A 209 -3.69 -2.22 -13.92
C ARG A 209 -5.02 -1.70 -14.48
N LYS A 210 -5.83 -1.03 -13.64
CA LYS A 210 -7.11 -0.42 -14.06
C LYS A 210 -6.90 0.52 -15.24
N HIS A 211 -6.01 1.51 -15.09
CA HIS A 211 -5.75 2.52 -16.14
C HIS A 211 -5.08 1.97 -17.40
N LEU A 212 -4.41 0.79 -17.33
CA LEU A 212 -3.87 0.13 -18.53
C LEU A 212 -4.93 -0.64 -19.33
N ILE A 213 -6.05 -0.99 -18.71
CA ILE A 213 -7.14 -1.73 -19.35
C ILE A 213 -8.19 -0.78 -19.95
N GLU A 214 -8.41 0.38 -19.33
CA GLU A 214 -9.28 1.47 -19.82
C GLU A 214 -8.68 2.17 -21.05
#